data_6916016e7a3d03474c20b13d29284926
#
_entry.id   6916016e7a3d03474c20b13d29284926
#
_cell.length_a   1.000
_cell.length_b   1.000
_cell.length_c   1.000
_cell.angle_alpha   90.00
_cell.angle_beta   90.00
_cell.angle_gamma   90.00
#
_symmetry.space_group_name_H-M   'P 1'
#
loop_
_entity.id
_entity.type
_entity.pdbx_description
1 polymer ?
#
loop_
_entity_poly.entity_id
_entity_poly.type
_entity_poly.pdbx_seq_one_letter_code
_entity_poly.pdbx_strand_id
1 'polypeptide(L)'
;GTDNAIHAVHHDPTALKGKVAAVKIIASALVIGSGGSGGREGPTAQISATVISSLCKKLKIATPDARIAVSAATASGIGAIFRAPLGGALLGAELLYRDDMESDAIMPSLVSSIVAFVVFGSVYGFEPIFGSLNGVQFSEPLQLIWFVLLGLTAGLMGKLYVEVFYGGTKLFGRLDKVPDWLVPA
;
A
#
# COMPACT_ATOMS: atom_id res chain seq x y z
N GLY A 1 2.09 -10.73 -3.47
CA GLY A 1 1.49 -9.50 -2.99
C GLY A 1 2.48 -8.36 -2.95
N THR A 2 2.27 -7.44 -2.03
CA THR A 2 3.20 -6.35 -1.71
C THR A 2 4.59 -6.85 -1.35
N ASP A 3 4.69 -8.02 -0.72
CA ASP A 3 5.96 -8.67 -0.39
C ASP A 3 6.88 -8.83 -1.61
N ASN A 4 6.31 -9.12 -2.78
CA ASN A 4 7.11 -9.22 -4.01
C ASN A 4 7.68 -7.86 -4.44
N ALA A 5 6.98 -6.77 -4.18
CA ALA A 5 7.49 -5.42 -4.45
C ALA A 5 8.62 -5.07 -3.46
N ILE A 6 8.43 -5.37 -2.18
CA ILE A 6 9.45 -5.19 -1.14
C ILE A 6 10.69 -6.01 -1.46
N HIS A 7 10.52 -7.29 -1.75
CA HIS A 7 11.64 -8.17 -2.12
C HIS A 7 12.38 -7.67 -3.37
N ALA A 8 11.65 -7.22 -4.38
CA ALA A 8 12.27 -6.69 -5.60
C ALA A 8 13.11 -5.44 -5.33
N VAL A 9 12.63 -4.51 -4.52
CA VAL A 9 13.37 -3.28 -4.17
C VAL A 9 14.71 -3.63 -3.50
N HIS A 10 14.73 -4.63 -2.62
CA HIS A 10 15.95 -5.01 -1.92
C HIS A 10 16.94 -5.81 -2.76
N HIS A 11 16.49 -6.64 -3.70
CA HIS A 11 17.32 -7.54 -4.46
C HIS A 11 17.54 -7.07 -5.91
N ASP A 12 16.46 -6.94 -6.67
CA ASP A 12 16.49 -6.47 -8.06
C ASP A 12 15.21 -5.69 -8.37
N PRO A 13 15.25 -4.34 -8.35
CA PRO A 13 14.10 -3.50 -8.61
C PRO A 13 13.56 -3.62 -10.04
N THR A 14 14.27 -4.29 -10.94
CA THR A 14 13.87 -4.52 -12.34
C THR A 14 13.29 -5.93 -12.57
N ALA A 15 13.20 -6.77 -11.53
CA ALA A 15 12.77 -8.16 -11.66
C ALA A 15 11.25 -8.35 -11.79
N LEU A 16 10.44 -7.35 -11.45
CA LEU A 16 8.98 -7.48 -11.51
C LEU A 16 8.50 -7.59 -12.96
N LYS A 17 7.76 -8.69 -13.21
CA LYS A 17 7.27 -8.97 -14.56
C LYS A 17 5.97 -8.19 -14.82
N GLY A 18 5.91 -7.39 -15.89
CA GLY A 18 4.75 -6.58 -16.26
C GLY A 18 3.42 -7.35 -16.35
N LYS A 19 3.47 -8.64 -16.69
CA LYS A 19 2.29 -9.54 -16.68
C LYS A 19 1.60 -9.59 -15.31
N VAL A 20 2.35 -9.44 -14.22
CA VAL A 20 1.80 -9.47 -12.85
C VAL A 20 0.86 -8.30 -12.63
N ALA A 21 1.17 -7.11 -13.15
CA ALA A 21 0.28 -5.96 -13.06
C ALA A 21 -1.07 -6.22 -13.76
N ALA A 22 -1.03 -6.73 -14.99
CA ALA A 22 -2.24 -7.04 -15.75
C ALA A 22 -3.12 -8.10 -15.06
N VAL A 23 -2.51 -9.20 -14.62
CA VAL A 23 -3.23 -10.25 -13.87
C VAL A 23 -3.81 -9.69 -12.58
N LYS A 24 -3.06 -8.83 -11.87
CA LYS A 24 -3.51 -8.24 -10.60
C LYS A 24 -4.69 -7.29 -10.80
N ILE A 25 -4.68 -6.48 -11.87
CA ILE A 25 -5.81 -5.59 -12.22
C ILE A 25 -7.07 -6.43 -12.42
N ILE A 26 -7.00 -7.45 -13.27
CA ILE A 26 -8.16 -8.29 -13.59
C ILE A 26 -8.65 -9.06 -12.36
N ALA A 27 -7.75 -9.73 -11.66
CA ALA A 27 -8.10 -10.51 -10.47
C ALA A 27 -8.72 -9.64 -9.37
N SER A 28 -8.14 -8.46 -9.09
CA SER A 28 -8.68 -7.55 -8.08
C SER A 28 -10.03 -6.98 -8.49
N ALA A 29 -10.20 -6.62 -9.76
CA ALA A 29 -11.47 -6.12 -10.28
C ALA A 29 -12.57 -7.20 -10.16
N LEU A 30 -12.28 -8.45 -10.50
CA LEU A 30 -13.22 -9.57 -10.38
C LEU A 30 -13.58 -9.85 -8.91
N VAL A 31 -12.59 -9.96 -8.02
CA VAL A 31 -12.82 -10.29 -6.61
C VAL A 31 -13.60 -9.17 -5.93
N ILE A 32 -13.17 -7.90 -6.07
CA ILE A 32 -13.84 -6.77 -5.42
C ILE A 32 -15.22 -6.52 -6.07
N GLY A 33 -15.29 -6.60 -7.40
CA GLY A 33 -16.53 -6.38 -8.16
C GLY A 33 -17.59 -7.46 -7.92
N SER A 34 -17.21 -8.68 -7.56
CA SER A 34 -18.14 -9.76 -7.17
C SER A 34 -18.55 -9.70 -5.70
N GLY A 35 -18.11 -8.69 -4.93
CA GLY A 35 -18.40 -8.56 -3.51
C GLY A 35 -17.48 -9.39 -2.60
N GLY A 36 -16.37 -9.89 -3.13
CA GLY A 36 -15.36 -10.60 -2.34
C GLY A 36 -14.69 -9.67 -1.32
N SER A 37 -14.33 -10.21 -0.16
CA SER A 37 -13.59 -9.49 0.86
C SER A 37 -12.13 -9.30 0.43
N GLY A 38 -11.81 -8.13 -0.06
CA GLY A 38 -10.46 -7.76 -0.51
C GLY A 38 -10.25 -6.25 -0.50
N GLY A 39 -9.03 -5.83 -0.19
CA GLY A 39 -8.61 -4.44 -0.27
C GLY A 39 -8.03 -4.09 -1.64
N ARG A 40 -8.08 -2.83 -1.99
CA ARG A 40 -7.50 -2.27 -3.22
C ARG A 40 -6.07 -1.74 -3.02
N GLU A 41 -5.63 -1.62 -1.79
CA GLU A 41 -4.38 -0.99 -1.38
C GLU A 41 -3.16 -1.80 -1.86
N GLY A 42 -3.11 -3.06 -1.46
CA GLY A 42 -2.04 -3.98 -1.85
C GLY A 42 -1.92 -4.17 -3.38
N PRO A 43 -3.04 -4.45 -4.06
CA PRO A 43 -3.05 -4.50 -5.52
C PRO A 43 -2.52 -3.22 -6.17
N THR A 44 -2.94 -2.04 -5.72
CA THR A 44 -2.52 -0.77 -6.31
C THR A 44 -1.02 -0.53 -6.13
N ALA A 45 -0.49 -0.73 -4.93
CA ALA A 45 0.94 -0.65 -4.65
C ALA A 45 1.75 -1.60 -5.55
N GLN A 46 1.30 -2.85 -5.67
CA GLN A 46 1.98 -3.85 -6.50
C GLN A 46 1.90 -3.54 -7.99
N ILE A 47 0.76 -3.06 -8.48
CA ILE A 47 0.59 -2.68 -9.89
C ILE A 47 1.54 -1.53 -10.24
N SER A 48 1.54 -0.46 -9.44
CA SER A 48 2.41 0.70 -9.65
C SER A 48 3.89 0.31 -9.63
N ALA A 49 4.32 -0.44 -8.63
CA ALA A 49 5.69 -0.95 -8.52
C ALA A 49 6.08 -1.81 -9.75
N THR A 50 5.18 -2.70 -10.19
CA THR A 50 5.43 -3.61 -11.32
C THR A 50 5.55 -2.86 -12.65
N VAL A 51 4.69 -1.87 -12.88
CA VAL A 51 4.73 -1.04 -14.10
C VAL A 51 6.05 -0.30 -14.20
N ILE A 52 6.46 0.38 -13.14
CA ILE A 52 7.72 1.13 -13.13
C ILE A 52 8.94 0.21 -13.15
N SER A 53 8.95 -0.90 -12.43
CA SER A 53 10.00 -1.91 -12.53
C SER A 53 10.22 -2.38 -13.97
N SER A 54 9.13 -2.70 -14.68
CA SER A 54 9.19 -3.10 -16.09
C SER A 54 9.70 -1.98 -17.00
N LEU A 55 9.35 -0.72 -16.70
CA LEU A 55 9.83 0.45 -17.43
C LEU A 55 11.32 0.69 -17.18
N CYS A 56 11.77 0.62 -15.94
CA CYS A 56 13.18 0.72 -15.57
C CYS A 56 14.03 -0.33 -16.29
N LYS A 57 13.53 -1.57 -16.35
CA LYS A 57 14.19 -2.63 -17.12
C LYS A 57 14.29 -2.28 -18.61
N LYS A 58 13.21 -1.81 -19.21
CA LYS A 58 13.18 -1.44 -20.64
C LYS A 58 14.11 -0.27 -20.95
N LEU A 59 14.18 0.71 -20.07
CA LEU A 59 15.02 1.90 -20.19
C LEU A 59 16.46 1.66 -19.70
N LYS A 60 16.79 0.48 -19.17
CA LYS A 60 18.09 0.12 -18.61
C LYS A 60 18.56 1.10 -17.52
N ILE A 61 17.63 1.50 -16.65
CA ILE A 61 17.91 2.39 -15.51
C ILE A 61 18.84 1.67 -14.54
N ALA A 62 19.81 2.40 -13.97
CA ALA A 62 20.72 1.86 -12.98
C ALA A 62 19.97 1.38 -11.72
N THR A 63 20.49 0.34 -11.07
CA THR A 63 19.81 -0.29 -9.92
C THR A 63 19.45 0.68 -8.79
N PRO A 64 20.33 1.63 -8.35
CA PRO A 64 19.97 2.60 -7.32
C PRO A 64 18.78 3.47 -7.73
N ASP A 65 18.79 4.03 -8.95
CA ASP A 65 17.73 4.89 -9.46
C ASP A 65 16.43 4.10 -9.67
N ALA A 66 16.54 2.85 -10.13
CA ALA A 66 15.38 1.97 -10.29
C ALA A 66 14.72 1.65 -8.94
N ARG A 67 15.50 1.53 -7.86
CA ARG A 67 14.99 1.33 -6.50
C ARG A 67 14.17 2.54 -6.05
N ILE A 68 14.71 3.74 -6.20
CA ILE A 68 14.01 5.00 -5.90
C ILE A 68 12.73 5.12 -6.76
N ALA A 69 12.80 4.81 -8.05
CA ALA A 69 11.67 4.89 -8.96
C ALA A 69 10.55 3.91 -8.55
N VAL A 70 10.86 2.67 -8.15
CA VAL A 70 9.87 1.70 -7.69
C VAL A 70 9.26 2.12 -6.36
N SER A 71 10.04 2.70 -5.45
CA SER A 71 9.56 3.29 -4.20
C SER A 71 8.57 4.42 -4.48
N ALA A 72 8.94 5.38 -5.31
CA ALA A 72 8.09 6.49 -5.72
C ALA A 72 6.80 6.03 -6.45
N ALA A 73 6.88 4.97 -7.23
CA ALA A 73 5.72 4.36 -7.87
C ALA A 73 4.75 3.75 -6.85
N THR A 74 5.28 3.06 -5.84
CA THR A 74 4.48 2.51 -4.74
C THR A 74 3.77 3.63 -3.98
N ALA A 75 4.50 4.70 -3.65
CA ALA A 75 3.97 5.91 -3.04
C ALA A 75 2.83 6.53 -3.85
N SER A 76 3.01 6.63 -5.17
CA SER A 76 2.03 7.22 -6.08
C SER A 76 0.72 6.42 -6.12
N GLY A 77 0.82 5.09 -6.18
CA GLY A 77 -0.35 4.21 -6.15
C GLY A 77 -1.14 4.35 -4.85
N ILE A 78 -0.44 4.34 -3.72
CA ILE A 78 -1.06 4.49 -2.40
C ILE A 78 -1.64 5.90 -2.22
N GLY A 79 -0.89 6.94 -2.55
CA GLY A 79 -1.34 8.33 -2.43
C GLY A 79 -2.57 8.65 -3.26
N ALA A 80 -2.66 8.10 -4.47
CA ALA A 80 -3.82 8.25 -5.33
C ALA A 80 -5.05 7.54 -4.76
N ILE A 81 -4.93 6.25 -4.38
CA ILE A 81 -6.06 5.44 -3.95
C ILE A 81 -6.66 5.90 -2.62
N PHE A 82 -5.81 6.40 -1.72
CA PHE A 82 -6.25 6.98 -0.43
C PHE A 82 -6.56 8.46 -0.50
N ARG A 83 -6.31 9.11 -1.65
CA ARG A 83 -6.41 10.58 -1.79
C ARG A 83 -5.58 11.33 -0.74
N ALA A 84 -4.45 10.77 -0.37
CA ALA A 84 -3.56 11.25 0.69
C ALA A 84 -2.11 11.31 0.17
N PRO A 85 -1.74 12.33 -0.63
CA PRO A 85 -0.44 12.36 -1.30
C PRO A 85 0.74 12.38 -0.33
N LEU A 86 0.65 13.11 0.78
CA LEU A 86 1.69 13.14 1.82
C LEU A 86 1.84 11.77 2.51
N GLY A 87 0.71 11.18 2.93
CA GLY A 87 0.70 9.85 3.55
C GLY A 87 1.21 8.78 2.60
N GLY A 88 0.83 8.85 1.32
CA GLY A 88 1.33 7.94 0.29
C GLY A 88 2.84 8.07 0.08
N ALA A 89 3.37 9.30 0.07
CA ALA A 89 4.80 9.55 -0.08
C ALA A 89 5.61 8.96 1.08
N LEU A 90 5.20 9.22 2.30
CA LEU A 90 5.86 8.70 3.50
C LEU A 90 5.78 7.18 3.55
N LEU A 91 4.59 6.62 3.33
CA LEU A 91 4.40 5.18 3.33
C LEU A 91 5.22 4.49 2.22
N GLY A 92 5.33 5.10 1.05
CA GLY A 92 6.16 4.56 -0.04
C GLY A 92 7.64 4.57 0.27
N ALA A 93 8.14 5.57 1.00
CA ALA A 93 9.53 5.64 1.43
C ALA A 93 9.83 4.70 2.61
N GLU A 94 8.85 4.43 3.48
CA GLU A 94 8.99 3.63 4.69
C GLU A 94 8.64 2.15 4.47
N LEU A 95 7.58 1.85 3.71
CA LEU A 95 7.03 0.49 3.53
C LEU A 95 8.07 -0.52 3.00
N LEU A 96 9.03 -0.03 2.25
CA LEU A 96 10.05 -0.86 1.61
C LEU A 96 11.23 -1.17 2.55
N TYR A 97 11.30 -0.52 3.70
CA TYR A 97 12.36 -0.67 4.69
C TYR A 97 11.78 -1.04 6.05
N ARG A 98 12.48 -1.87 6.79
CA ARG A 98 12.00 -2.35 8.10
C ARG A 98 12.28 -1.37 9.22
N ASP A 99 13.50 -0.83 9.24
CA ASP A 99 14.02 -0.08 10.37
C ASP A 99 14.61 1.29 9.95
N ASP A 100 14.48 1.66 8.67
CA ASP A 100 15.02 2.90 8.12
C ASP A 100 14.12 3.43 7.00
N MET A 101 14.38 4.66 6.58
CA MET A 101 13.70 5.33 5.49
C MET A 101 14.69 5.62 4.36
N GLU A 102 14.35 5.32 3.11
CA GLU A 102 15.14 5.76 1.97
C GLU A 102 14.99 7.28 1.81
N SER A 103 15.90 8.05 2.42
CA SER A 103 15.84 9.51 2.37
C SER A 103 15.83 10.05 0.95
N ASP A 104 16.57 9.41 0.05
CA ASP A 104 16.64 9.81 -1.37
C ASP A 104 15.36 9.53 -2.13
N ALA A 105 14.50 8.63 -1.62
CA ALA A 105 13.20 8.33 -2.19
C ALA A 105 12.09 9.28 -1.72
N ILE A 106 12.26 10.04 -0.63
CA ILE A 106 11.21 10.88 -0.05
C ILE A 106 10.72 11.92 -1.05
N MET A 107 11.64 12.71 -1.62
CA MET A 107 11.26 13.78 -2.56
C MET A 107 10.66 13.23 -3.87
N PRO A 108 11.25 12.22 -4.52
CA PRO A 108 10.61 11.56 -5.68
C PRO A 108 9.24 10.96 -5.35
N SER A 109 9.09 10.35 -4.17
CA SER A 109 7.82 9.78 -3.71
C SER A 109 6.76 10.87 -3.50
N LEU A 110 7.14 12.00 -2.93
CA LEU A 110 6.24 13.13 -2.71
C LEU A 110 5.73 13.69 -4.04
N VAL A 111 6.64 14.00 -4.97
CA VAL A 111 6.27 14.53 -6.29
C VAL A 111 5.39 13.52 -7.05
N SER A 112 5.79 12.25 -7.08
CA SER A 112 5.05 11.19 -7.76
C SER A 112 3.65 11.00 -7.17
N SER A 113 3.52 11.02 -5.83
CA SER A 113 2.25 10.87 -5.13
C SER A 113 1.31 12.06 -5.36
N ILE A 114 1.83 13.29 -5.35
CA ILE A 114 1.05 14.50 -5.66
C ILE A 114 0.53 14.45 -7.10
N VAL A 115 1.39 14.15 -8.06
CA VAL A 115 0.99 14.04 -9.47
C VAL A 115 -0.08 12.96 -9.65
N ALA A 116 0.11 11.79 -9.04
CA ALA A 116 -0.85 10.70 -9.11
C ALA A 116 -2.21 11.08 -8.47
N PHE A 117 -2.18 11.79 -7.34
CA PHE A 117 -3.38 12.33 -6.70
C PHE A 117 -4.13 13.32 -7.60
N VAL A 118 -3.41 14.25 -8.24
CA VAL A 118 -4.01 15.23 -9.16
C VAL A 118 -4.62 14.54 -10.38
N VAL A 119 -3.90 13.62 -11.01
CA VAL A 119 -4.39 12.86 -12.17
C VAL A 119 -5.62 12.01 -11.79
N PHE A 120 -5.55 11.29 -10.67
CA PHE A 120 -6.68 10.49 -10.18
C PHE A 120 -7.89 11.37 -9.84
N GLY A 121 -7.66 12.48 -9.13
CA GLY A 121 -8.70 13.42 -8.74
C GLY A 121 -9.36 14.14 -9.91
N SER A 122 -8.62 14.42 -11.00
CA SER A 122 -9.19 15.01 -12.21
C SER A 122 -10.20 14.10 -12.93
N VAL A 123 -10.09 12.78 -12.73
CA VAL A 123 -11.00 11.78 -13.33
C VAL A 123 -12.14 11.41 -12.38
N TYR A 124 -11.83 11.19 -11.10
CA TYR A 124 -12.76 10.64 -10.10
C TYR A 124 -13.21 11.65 -9.02
N GLY A 125 -12.82 12.92 -9.17
CA GLY A 125 -13.09 13.97 -8.21
C GLY A 125 -12.12 13.98 -7.02
N PHE A 126 -12.10 15.12 -6.30
CA PHE A 126 -11.20 15.38 -5.16
C PHE A 126 -11.91 15.21 -3.80
N GLU A 127 -13.15 14.72 -3.80
CA GLU A 127 -13.90 14.53 -2.56
C GLU A 127 -13.19 13.57 -1.60
N PRO A 128 -13.17 13.85 -0.30
CA PRO A 128 -12.58 12.94 0.69
C PRO A 128 -13.24 11.56 0.66
N ILE A 129 -12.46 10.51 0.89
CA ILE A 129 -12.97 9.12 0.85
C ILE A 129 -14.08 8.88 1.87
N PHE A 130 -13.98 9.50 3.03
CA PHE A 130 -14.95 9.36 4.12
C PHE A 130 -16.03 10.46 4.11
N GLY A 131 -16.16 11.19 3.01
CA GLY A 131 -17.09 12.30 2.88
C GLY A 131 -16.62 13.57 3.60
N SER A 132 -17.43 14.63 3.51
CA SER A 132 -17.13 15.89 4.20
C SER A 132 -17.53 15.79 5.67
N LEU A 133 -16.59 16.09 6.56
CA LEU A 133 -16.82 16.15 8.00
C LEU A 133 -17.36 17.53 8.41
N ASN A 134 -18.38 18.02 7.68
CA ASN A 134 -19.01 19.31 7.98
C ASN A 134 -19.66 19.25 9.36
N GLY A 135 -19.19 20.11 10.26
CA GLY A 135 -19.68 20.18 11.64
C GLY A 135 -18.80 19.47 12.69
N VAL A 136 -17.79 18.71 12.28
CA VAL A 136 -16.79 18.19 13.23
C VAL A 136 -15.67 19.23 13.39
N GLN A 137 -15.66 19.92 14.51
CA GLN A 137 -14.64 20.90 14.82
C GLN A 137 -13.99 20.55 16.16
N PHE A 138 -12.68 20.73 16.23
CA PHE A 138 -11.97 20.71 17.49
C PHE A 138 -12.24 22.04 18.22
N SER A 139 -13.15 22.01 19.19
CA SER A 139 -13.61 23.20 19.89
C SER A 139 -13.11 23.28 21.34
N GLU A 140 -12.83 22.17 21.98
CA GLU A 140 -12.46 22.11 23.39
C GLU A 140 -11.21 21.27 23.64
N PRO A 141 -10.24 21.77 24.44
CA PRO A 141 -9.03 20.99 24.78
C PRO A 141 -9.32 19.64 25.45
N LEU A 142 -10.45 19.52 26.14
CA LEU A 142 -10.86 18.27 26.79
C LEU A 142 -11.11 17.12 25.80
N GLN A 143 -11.40 17.46 24.53
CA GLN A 143 -11.55 16.46 23.48
C GLN A 143 -10.26 15.66 23.23
N LEU A 144 -9.08 16.21 23.58
CA LEU A 144 -7.80 15.50 23.48
C LEU A 144 -7.79 14.19 24.29
N ILE A 145 -8.48 14.14 25.41
CA ILE A 145 -8.59 12.93 26.24
C ILE A 145 -9.24 11.79 25.43
N TRP A 146 -10.29 12.11 24.68
CA TRP A 146 -10.96 11.12 23.84
C TRP A 146 -10.08 10.64 22.68
N PHE A 147 -9.26 11.52 22.10
CA PHE A 147 -8.31 11.13 21.07
C PHE A 147 -7.20 10.24 21.64
N VAL A 148 -6.72 10.51 22.85
CA VAL A 148 -5.77 9.64 23.55
C VAL A 148 -6.37 8.27 23.82
N LEU A 149 -7.60 8.20 24.34
CA LEU A 149 -8.30 6.94 24.56
C LEU A 149 -8.54 6.17 23.25
N LEU A 150 -8.92 6.88 22.20
CA LEU A 150 -9.07 6.30 20.86
C LEU A 150 -7.73 5.73 20.36
N GLY A 151 -6.64 6.46 20.52
CA GLY A 151 -5.31 5.99 20.12
C GLY A 151 -4.87 4.75 20.88
N LEU A 152 -5.09 4.72 22.19
CA LEU A 152 -4.79 3.54 23.03
C LEU A 152 -5.62 2.32 22.63
N THR A 153 -6.92 2.51 22.43
CA THR A 153 -7.82 1.40 22.02
C THR A 153 -7.49 0.92 20.61
N ALA A 154 -7.19 1.82 19.67
CA ALA A 154 -6.78 1.47 18.31
C ALA A 154 -5.44 0.70 18.32
N GLY A 155 -4.47 1.12 19.12
CA GLY A 155 -3.19 0.43 19.27
C GLY A 155 -3.36 -0.99 19.86
N LEU A 156 -4.21 -1.14 20.86
CA LEU A 156 -4.52 -2.46 21.45
C LEU A 156 -5.21 -3.37 20.42
N MET A 157 -6.19 -2.84 19.69
CA MET A 157 -6.88 -3.58 18.62
C MET A 157 -5.94 -3.94 17.47
N GLY A 158 -5.02 -3.05 17.10
CA GLY A 158 -4.00 -3.33 16.10
C GLY A 158 -3.09 -4.49 16.53
N LYS A 159 -2.60 -4.48 17.78
CA LYS A 159 -1.82 -5.59 18.33
C LYS A 159 -2.61 -6.89 18.32
N LEU A 160 -3.85 -6.88 18.79
CA LEU A 160 -4.71 -8.05 18.80
C LEU A 160 -4.92 -8.60 17.39
N TYR A 161 -5.19 -7.73 16.42
CA TYR A 161 -5.34 -8.12 15.02
C TYR A 161 -4.09 -8.84 14.49
N VAL A 162 -2.91 -8.30 14.73
CA VAL A 162 -1.64 -8.91 14.31
C VAL A 162 -1.45 -10.29 14.94
N GLU A 163 -1.69 -10.42 16.25
CA GLU A 163 -1.55 -11.70 16.96
C GLU A 163 -2.54 -12.75 16.45
N VAL A 164 -3.80 -12.36 16.23
CA VAL A 164 -4.84 -13.27 15.70
C VAL A 164 -4.53 -13.67 14.25
N PHE A 165 -4.11 -12.73 13.42
CA PHE A 165 -3.80 -13.00 12.01
C PHE A 165 -2.61 -13.97 11.89
N TYR A 166 -1.49 -13.66 12.52
CA TYR A 166 -0.31 -14.53 12.45
C TYR A 166 -0.49 -15.83 13.25
N GLY A 167 -1.25 -15.79 14.34
CA GLY A 167 -1.65 -16.99 15.07
C GLY A 167 -2.50 -17.91 14.23
N GLY A 168 -3.46 -17.37 13.50
CA GLY A 168 -4.28 -18.10 12.54
C GLY A 168 -3.44 -18.73 11.43
N THR A 169 -2.57 -17.95 10.78
CA THR A 169 -1.66 -18.46 9.75
C THR A 169 -0.80 -19.63 10.26
N LYS A 170 -0.25 -19.52 11.47
CA LYS A 170 0.51 -20.62 12.11
C LYS A 170 -0.35 -21.85 12.39
N LEU A 171 -1.61 -21.64 12.80
CA LEU A 171 -2.54 -22.74 13.09
C LEU A 171 -2.90 -23.48 11.79
N PHE A 172 -3.24 -22.74 10.73
CA PHE A 172 -3.53 -23.36 9.42
C PHE A 172 -2.31 -24.03 8.81
N GLY A 173 -1.11 -23.45 8.97
CA GLY A 173 0.14 -24.06 8.51
C GLY A 173 0.53 -25.38 9.23
N ARG A 174 -0.17 -25.76 10.30
CA ARG A 174 -0.01 -27.08 10.96
C ARG A 174 -0.97 -28.14 10.44
N LEU A 175 -1.87 -27.78 9.54
CA LEU A 175 -2.89 -28.67 9.01
C LEU A 175 -2.37 -29.43 7.77
N ASP A 176 -1.32 -30.25 7.95
CA ASP A 176 -0.65 -31.02 6.87
C ASP A 176 -1.58 -31.98 6.09
N LYS A 177 -2.79 -32.22 6.59
CA LYS A 177 -3.78 -33.13 5.99
C LYS A 177 -4.88 -32.43 5.20
N VAL A 178 -4.90 -31.09 5.19
CA VAL A 178 -5.91 -30.31 4.48
C VAL A 178 -5.36 -29.94 3.11
N PRO A 179 -6.07 -30.23 2.01
CA PRO A 179 -5.64 -29.84 0.66
C PRO A 179 -5.43 -28.30 0.58
N ASP A 180 -4.38 -27.87 -0.13
CA ASP A 180 -3.98 -26.45 -0.24
C ASP A 180 -5.10 -25.53 -0.73
N TRP A 181 -6.06 -26.05 -1.50
CA TRP A 181 -7.21 -25.28 -2.00
C TRP A 181 -8.29 -24.98 -0.94
N LEU A 182 -8.25 -25.68 0.21
CA LEU A 182 -9.13 -25.43 1.37
C LEU A 182 -8.48 -24.55 2.44
N VAL A 183 -7.17 -24.31 2.34
CA VAL A 183 -6.45 -23.46 3.30
C VAL A 183 -6.54 -22.02 2.80
N PRO A 184 -7.05 -21.08 3.60
CA PRO A 184 -7.04 -19.66 3.24
C PRO A 184 -5.62 -19.18 2.98
N ALA A 185 -5.40 -18.50 1.85
CA ALA A 185 -4.09 -17.97 1.46
C ALA A 185 -3.74 -16.71 2.25
#